data_88764c87dd74560c6aec17ca0690d4bf
#
_entry.id   88764c87dd74560c6aec17ca0690d4bf
#
_cell.length_a   1.000
_cell.length_b   1.000
_cell.length_c   1.000
_cell.angle_alpha   90.00
_cell.angle_beta   90.00
_cell.angle_gamma   90.00
#
_symmetry.space_group_name_H-M   'P 1'
#
loop_
_entity.id
_entity.type
_entity.pdbx_description
1 polymer ?
#
loop_
_entity_poly.entity_id
_entity_poly.type
_entity_poly.pdbx_seq_one_letter_code
_entity_poly.pdbx_strand_id
1 'polypeptide(L)'
;MKTQEDYIRLDYTAGTLVKPSVGARVEGDPASLGVGLIMGEAEADGHGGFRVPVKWMGTQRQMIWKMYVEDLSIISPAGGEE
;
A
#
# COMPACT_ATOMS: atom_id res chain seq x y z
N MET A 1 12.17 -16.44 14.53
CA MET A 1 11.68 -15.07 14.86
C MET A 1 11.42 -14.31 13.58
N LYS A 2 10.27 -13.64 13.51
CA LYS A 2 9.94 -12.87 12.30
C LYS A 2 10.59 -11.49 12.35
N THR A 3 11.08 -11.04 11.21
CA THR A 3 11.65 -9.71 11.08
C THR A 3 10.54 -8.72 10.75
N GLN A 4 10.87 -7.42 10.77
CA GLN A 4 9.93 -6.40 10.35
C GLN A 4 9.49 -6.62 8.90
N GLU A 5 10.41 -7.06 8.04
CA GLU A 5 10.10 -7.36 6.66
C GLU A 5 9.03 -8.44 6.54
N ASP A 6 9.11 -9.49 7.37
CA ASP A 6 8.14 -10.56 7.34
C ASP A 6 6.75 -10.07 7.71
N TYR A 7 6.65 -9.20 8.71
CA TYR A 7 5.36 -8.63 9.11
C TYR A 7 4.76 -7.77 8.00
N ILE A 8 5.59 -6.97 7.36
CA ILE A 8 5.13 -6.11 6.28
C ILE A 8 4.66 -6.94 5.09
N ARG A 9 5.37 -8.01 4.75
CA ARG A 9 4.96 -8.89 3.66
C ARG A 9 3.64 -9.60 3.94
N LEU A 10 3.39 -9.93 5.21
CA LEU A 10 2.14 -10.57 5.58
C LEU A 10 0.97 -9.60 5.54
N ASP A 11 1.19 -8.35 5.95
CA ASP A 11 0.13 -7.36 6.04
C ASP A 11 -0.15 -6.67 4.71
N TYR A 12 0.89 -6.40 3.93
CA TYR A 12 0.77 -5.65 2.68
C TYR A 12 1.01 -6.57 1.48
N THR A 13 0.15 -7.58 1.35
CA THR A 13 0.25 -8.54 0.24
C THR A 13 -0.68 -8.13 -0.89
N ALA A 14 -0.44 -8.72 -2.08
CA ALA A 14 -1.30 -8.49 -3.23
C ALA A 14 -2.74 -8.84 -2.88
N GLY A 15 -3.67 -7.98 -3.24
CA GLY A 15 -5.09 -8.16 -2.92
C GLY A 15 -5.55 -7.37 -1.70
N THR A 16 -4.63 -6.79 -0.93
CA THR A 16 -4.97 -5.95 0.22
C THR A 16 -5.52 -4.62 -0.28
N LEU A 17 -6.63 -4.16 0.31
CA LEU A 17 -7.18 -2.84 0.01
C LEU A 17 -6.68 -1.83 1.02
N VAL A 18 -6.25 -0.68 0.50
CA VAL A 18 -5.64 0.38 1.32
C VAL A 18 -6.22 1.74 0.95
N LYS A 19 -5.95 2.70 1.80
CA LYS A 19 -6.23 4.11 1.53
C LYS A 19 -5.01 4.91 1.95
N PRO A 20 -4.85 6.16 1.48
CA PRO A 20 -3.75 6.99 1.94
C PRO A 20 -3.91 7.25 3.45
N SER A 21 -2.82 7.13 4.18
CA SER A 21 -2.83 7.44 5.60
C SER A 21 -2.87 8.96 5.80
N VAL A 22 -3.19 9.39 7.01
CA VAL A 22 -3.15 10.80 7.35
C VAL A 22 -1.72 11.30 7.19
N GLY A 23 -1.53 12.35 6.39
CA GLY A 23 -0.19 12.87 6.14
C GLY A 23 0.57 12.11 5.07
N ALA A 24 -0.10 11.27 4.28
CA ALA A 24 0.56 10.53 3.20
C ALA A 24 1.25 11.48 2.23
N ARG A 25 2.42 11.07 1.77
CA ARG A 25 3.25 11.90 0.87
C ARG A 25 2.86 11.60 -0.57
N VAL A 26 1.83 12.29 -1.06
CA VAL A 26 1.36 12.14 -2.43
C VAL A 26 1.20 13.54 -3.02
N GLU A 27 1.24 13.62 -4.35
CA GLU A 27 0.98 14.88 -5.03
C GLU A 27 -0.52 15.13 -5.04
N GLY A 28 -0.91 16.35 -4.68
CA GLY A 28 -2.30 16.70 -4.66
C GLY A 28 -3.02 16.22 -3.41
N ASP A 29 -4.33 16.09 -3.53
CA ASP A 29 -5.18 15.69 -2.41
C ASP A 29 -5.17 14.16 -2.26
N PRO A 30 -4.67 13.64 -1.13
CA PRO A 30 -4.70 12.18 -0.93
C PRO A 30 -6.09 11.58 -1.06
N ALA A 31 -7.13 12.32 -0.68
CA ALA A 31 -8.50 11.80 -0.76
C ALA A 31 -8.92 11.51 -2.20
N SER A 32 -8.31 12.19 -3.18
CA SER A 32 -8.66 11.97 -4.58
C SER A 32 -8.21 10.61 -5.10
N LEU A 33 -7.29 9.96 -4.41
CA LEU A 33 -6.83 8.63 -4.81
C LEU A 33 -7.86 7.55 -4.57
N GLY A 34 -8.73 7.74 -3.57
CA GLY A 34 -9.74 6.75 -3.23
C GLY A 34 -9.14 5.51 -2.60
N VAL A 35 -9.65 4.36 -3.03
CA VAL A 35 -9.18 3.07 -2.52
C VAL A 35 -8.07 2.57 -3.43
N GLY A 36 -7.03 1.99 -2.83
CA GLY A 36 -5.94 1.37 -3.55
C GLY A 36 -5.94 -0.13 -3.38
N LEU A 37 -5.47 -0.83 -4.41
CA LEU A 37 -5.31 -2.28 -4.38
C LEU A 37 -3.83 -2.59 -4.51
N ILE A 38 -3.28 -3.32 -3.53
CA ILE A 38 -1.88 -3.74 -3.61
C ILE A 38 -1.75 -4.83 -4.66
N MET A 39 -0.81 -4.62 -5.59
CA MET A 39 -0.67 -5.47 -6.77
C MET A 39 0.49 -6.47 -6.68
N GLY A 40 1.34 -6.36 -5.67
CA GLY A 40 2.50 -7.23 -5.56
C GLY A 40 3.15 -7.16 -4.19
N GLU A 41 4.29 -7.82 -4.06
CA GLU A 41 4.97 -7.92 -2.77
C GLU A 41 5.69 -6.63 -2.40
N ALA A 42 5.86 -6.43 -1.10
CA ALA A 42 6.64 -5.30 -0.58
C ALA A 42 8.11 -5.47 -0.94
N GLU A 43 8.76 -4.36 -1.31
CA GLU A 43 10.18 -4.33 -1.65
C GLU A 43 10.89 -3.38 -0.70
N ALA A 44 12.05 -3.80 -0.19
CA ALA A 44 12.88 -2.94 0.63
C ALA A 44 13.53 -1.89 -0.27
N ASP A 45 13.63 -0.65 0.25
CA ASP A 45 14.24 0.45 -0.51
C ASP A 45 15.74 0.60 -0.25
N GLY A 46 16.30 -0.24 0.64
CA GLY A 46 17.70 -0.16 1.01
C GLY A 46 18.00 0.81 2.13
N HIS A 47 17.01 1.51 2.63
CA HIS A 47 17.16 2.53 3.68
C HIS A 47 16.23 2.30 4.86
N GLY A 48 15.77 1.05 5.02
CA GLY A 48 14.90 0.68 6.14
C GLY A 48 13.42 0.85 5.85
N GLY A 49 13.07 1.33 4.67
CA GLY A 49 11.67 1.47 4.26
C GLY A 49 11.23 0.36 3.33
N PHE A 50 9.92 0.22 3.17
CA PHE A 50 9.34 -0.78 2.27
C PHE A 50 8.28 -0.12 1.40
N ARG A 51 8.25 -0.47 0.11
CA ARG A 51 7.28 0.05 -0.84
C ARG A 51 6.49 -1.09 -1.46
N VAL A 52 5.22 -0.81 -1.78
CA VAL A 52 4.37 -1.79 -2.46
C VAL A 52 3.75 -1.12 -3.68
N PRO A 53 3.52 -1.89 -4.75
CA PRO A 53 2.82 -1.35 -5.92
C PRO A 53 1.32 -1.28 -5.62
N VAL A 54 0.74 -0.09 -5.78
CA VAL A 54 -0.67 0.15 -5.47
C VAL A 54 -1.36 0.69 -6.71
N LYS A 55 -2.48 0.10 -7.08
CA LYS A 55 -3.34 0.59 -8.13
C LYS A 55 -4.46 1.39 -7.50
N TRP A 56 -4.51 2.69 -7.77
CA TRP A 56 -5.47 3.59 -7.15
C TRP A 56 -6.74 3.67 -7.99
N MET A 57 -7.86 3.36 -7.36
CA MET A 57 -9.15 3.28 -8.06
C MET A 57 -9.78 4.64 -8.29
N GLY A 58 -9.39 5.63 -7.48
CA GLY A 58 -9.96 6.96 -7.58
C GLY A 58 -9.37 7.83 -8.69
N THR A 59 -8.29 7.37 -9.33
CA THR A 59 -7.66 8.15 -10.39
C THR A 59 -8.19 7.68 -11.74
N GLN A 60 -8.30 8.62 -12.68
CA GLN A 60 -8.79 8.29 -14.02
C GLN A 60 -7.79 7.45 -14.80
N ARG A 61 -6.50 7.60 -14.50
CA ARG A 61 -5.46 6.91 -15.25
C ARG A 61 -5.17 5.50 -14.75
N GLN A 62 -5.66 5.15 -13.58
CA GLN A 62 -5.45 3.82 -12.99
C GLN A 62 -3.99 3.42 -12.98
N MET A 63 -3.12 4.35 -12.64
CA MET A 63 -1.69 4.08 -12.61
C MET A 63 -1.32 3.26 -11.38
N ILE A 64 -0.29 2.43 -11.53
CA ILE A 64 0.27 1.68 -10.42
C ILE A 64 1.47 2.46 -9.90
N TRP A 65 1.41 2.85 -8.63
CA TRP A 65 2.47 3.61 -7.99
C TRP A 65 3.09 2.79 -6.89
N LYS A 66 4.41 2.90 -6.74
CA LYS A 66 5.09 2.29 -5.59
C LYS A 66 5.00 3.26 -4.43
N MET A 67 4.28 2.82 -3.38
CA MET A 67 4.04 3.66 -2.21
C MET A 67 4.72 3.04 -0.99
N TYR A 68 5.25 3.90 -0.11
CA TYR A 68 5.76 3.43 1.16
C TYR A 68 4.60 2.94 2.02
N VAL A 69 4.80 1.81 2.70
CA VAL A 69 3.74 1.21 3.53
C VAL A 69 3.29 2.18 4.63
N GLU A 70 4.17 3.05 5.09
CA GLU A 70 3.82 4.02 6.14
C GLU A 70 2.85 5.09 5.64
N ASP A 71 2.72 5.25 4.32
CA ASP A 71 1.78 6.18 3.73
C ASP A 71 0.43 5.54 3.44
N LEU A 72 0.24 4.29 3.84
CA LEU A 72 -0.97 3.52 3.55
C LEU A 72 -1.62 3.03 4.83
N SER A 73 -2.96 3.01 4.83
CA SER A 73 -3.75 2.41 5.89
C SER A 73 -4.54 1.26 5.30
N ILE A 74 -4.50 0.10 5.93
CA ILE A 74 -5.19 -1.09 5.43
C ILE A 74 -6.68 -0.97 5.72
N ILE A 75 -7.50 -1.13 4.67
CA ILE A 75 -8.94 -1.13 4.80
C ILE A 75 -9.44 -2.57 4.95
N SER A 76 -8.91 -3.46 4.09
CA SER A 76 -9.34 -4.86 4.09
C SER A 76 -8.15 -5.73 3.71
N PRO A 77 -7.84 -6.75 4.51
CA PRO A 77 -6.70 -7.61 4.20
C PRO A 77 -6.97 -8.47 2.98
N ALA A 78 -5.88 -8.94 2.37
CA ALA A 78 -5.98 -9.85 1.25
C ALA A 78 -6.67 -11.14 1.70
N GLY A 79 -7.49 -11.70 0.82
CA GLY A 79 -8.22 -12.91 1.13
C GLY A 79 -9.51 -12.69 1.88
N GLY A 80 -9.67 -11.55 2.50
CA GLY A 80 -10.93 -11.14 3.08
C GLY A 80 -11.54 -11.96 4.16
N GLU A 81 -10.91 -12.91 4.76
CA GLU A 81 -11.55 -13.65 5.61
C GLU A 81 -11.19 -13.95 6.79
N GLU A 82 -11.69 -14.14 7.09
CA GLU A 82 -11.50 -14.56 8.04
C GLU A 82 -11.73 -15.19 8.46
#